data_f4c1a485f137fc70fe783cdcad0aa815
#
_entry.id   f4c1a485f137fc70fe783cdcad0aa815
#
_cell.length_a   1.000
_cell.length_b   1.000
_cell.length_c   1.000
_cell.angle_alpha   90.00
_cell.angle_beta   90.00
_cell.angle_gamma   90.00
#
_symmetry.space_group_name_H-M   'P 1'
#
loop_
_entity.id
_entity.type
_entity.pdbx_description
1 polymer ?
#
loop_
_entity_poly.entity_id
_entity_poly.type
_entity_poly.pdbx_seq_one_letter_code
_entity_poly.pdbx_strand_id
1 'polypeptide(L)'
;YRYESNMPDVNGYNNYYYAWHDVMSEALTFKKDSVAIRIYENSNAGNYYELKEDEFEVKEAPGGGDTFQVVVSDMKKIIDREFNRKNEAGENKYGQKIVLTYQATLNEKAAKNTGRPGFENDVRLEFSNDPDSAVRGSTGYTPWDTVVCFTYKINALKSNNHGQSLENARFRLYSDVGLKNEVYVK
;
A
#
# COMPACT_ATOMS: atom_id res chain seq x y z
N TYR A 1 4.28 1.25 -0.99
CA TYR A 1 3.57 0.18 -0.28
C TYR A 1 3.09 -0.88 -1.24
N ARG A 2 3.01 -2.11 -0.77
CA ARG A 2 2.54 -3.26 -1.51
C ARG A 2 1.81 -4.21 -0.55
N TYR A 3 0.58 -4.57 -0.89
CA TYR A 3 -0.23 -5.55 -0.18
C TYR A 3 -0.58 -6.70 -1.12
N GLU A 4 -0.44 -7.92 -0.64
CA GLU A 4 -0.74 -9.14 -1.42
C GLU A 4 -1.83 -9.96 -0.73
N SER A 5 -2.73 -10.49 -1.54
CA SER A 5 -3.78 -11.39 -1.11
C SER A 5 -4.09 -12.40 -2.23
N ASN A 6 -4.85 -13.43 -1.91
CA ASN A 6 -5.30 -14.39 -2.89
C ASN A 6 -6.83 -14.40 -2.94
N MET A 7 -7.37 -14.53 -4.14
CA MET A 7 -8.81 -14.71 -4.32
C MET A 7 -9.23 -16.08 -3.75
N PRO A 8 -10.15 -16.14 -2.79
CA PRO A 8 -10.70 -17.41 -2.32
C PRO A 8 -11.56 -18.07 -3.41
N ASP A 9 -11.99 -19.30 -3.19
CA ASP A 9 -13.02 -19.90 -4.02
C ASP A 9 -14.35 -19.19 -3.76
N VAL A 10 -14.88 -18.53 -4.79
CA VAL A 10 -16.13 -17.76 -4.75
C VAL A 10 -17.19 -18.33 -5.72
N ASN A 11 -17.07 -19.60 -6.10
CA ASN A 11 -18.16 -20.30 -6.75
C ASN A 11 -19.38 -20.25 -5.82
N GLY A 12 -20.53 -19.89 -6.31
CA GLY A 12 -21.73 -19.69 -5.51
C GLY A 12 -21.95 -18.26 -4.99
N TYR A 13 -20.98 -17.35 -5.10
CA TYR A 13 -21.22 -15.94 -4.83
C TYR A 13 -21.82 -15.23 -6.06
N ASN A 14 -22.85 -14.42 -5.83
CA ASN A 14 -23.44 -13.58 -6.88
C ASN A 14 -22.59 -12.33 -7.15
N ASN A 15 -21.97 -11.78 -6.10
CA ASN A 15 -21.06 -10.63 -6.14
C ASN A 15 -19.94 -10.84 -5.11
N TYR A 16 -18.74 -10.35 -5.39
CA TYR A 16 -17.65 -10.41 -4.42
C TYR A 16 -17.03 -9.03 -4.24
N TYR A 17 -17.54 -8.31 -3.23
CA TYR A 17 -17.00 -7.04 -2.81
C TYR A 17 -15.60 -7.21 -2.23
N TYR A 18 -14.70 -6.29 -2.58
CA TYR A 18 -13.30 -6.36 -2.19
C TYR A 18 -12.76 -4.95 -1.97
N ALA A 19 -12.38 -4.62 -0.76
CA ALA A 19 -11.90 -3.29 -0.44
C ALA A 19 -10.73 -3.31 0.54
N TRP A 20 -9.74 -2.50 0.27
CA TRP A 20 -8.64 -2.25 1.20
C TRP A 20 -8.93 -1.00 2.00
N HIS A 21 -8.73 -1.10 3.31
CA HIS A 21 -8.80 -0.02 4.28
C HIS A 21 -7.39 0.29 4.74
N ASP A 22 -7.00 1.55 4.70
CA ASP A 22 -5.65 1.99 5.03
C ASP A 22 -5.68 3.12 6.06
N VAL A 23 -4.84 2.99 7.08
CA VAL A 23 -4.65 3.98 8.14
C VAL A 23 -3.18 4.38 8.17
N MET A 24 -2.87 5.56 7.69
CA MET A 24 -1.53 6.11 7.68
C MET A 24 -1.28 7.02 8.88
N SER A 25 -0.06 6.95 9.41
CA SER A 25 0.47 7.99 10.28
C SER A 25 0.35 9.37 9.61
N GLU A 26 0.02 10.39 10.38
CA GLU A 26 -0.07 11.78 9.91
C GLU A 26 1.24 12.36 9.34
N ALA A 27 2.36 11.68 9.55
CA ALA A 27 3.65 12.00 8.94
C ALA A 27 3.81 11.52 7.49
N LEU A 28 2.82 10.76 7.00
CA LEU A 28 2.74 10.26 5.64
C LEU A 28 1.65 11.01 4.87
N THR A 29 1.90 11.27 3.60
CA THR A 29 0.93 11.85 2.68
C THR A 29 0.69 10.89 1.53
N PHE A 30 -0.51 10.35 1.46
CA PHE A 30 -0.95 9.43 0.42
C PHE A 30 -0.94 10.07 -0.97
N LYS A 31 -0.58 9.30 -1.99
CA LYS A 31 -0.63 9.70 -3.39
C LYS A 31 -1.71 8.91 -4.12
N LYS A 32 -2.89 9.46 -4.26
CA LYS A 32 -4.05 8.83 -4.87
C LYS A 32 -3.77 8.26 -6.26
N ASP A 33 -3.12 9.04 -7.13
CA ASP A 33 -2.83 8.68 -8.52
C ASP A 33 -1.76 7.58 -8.67
N SER A 34 -1.22 7.10 -7.54
CA SER A 34 -0.23 6.02 -7.52
C SER A 34 -0.81 4.64 -7.26
N VAL A 35 -2.12 4.56 -7.05
CA VAL A 35 -2.82 3.30 -6.78
C VAL A 35 -2.84 2.45 -8.05
N ALA A 36 -2.39 1.21 -7.93
CA ALA A 36 -2.51 0.21 -8.99
C ALA A 36 -2.88 -1.15 -8.39
N ILE A 37 -3.80 -1.85 -9.05
CA ILE A 37 -4.25 -3.19 -8.67
C ILE A 37 -3.91 -4.14 -9.80
N ARG A 38 -3.16 -5.21 -9.48
CA ARG A 38 -2.78 -6.24 -10.43
C ARG A 38 -3.27 -7.59 -9.97
N ILE A 39 -3.90 -8.32 -10.87
CA ILE A 39 -4.36 -9.68 -10.65
C ILE A 39 -3.48 -10.62 -11.47
N TYR A 40 -2.77 -11.50 -10.79
CA TYR A 40 -1.92 -12.53 -11.41
C TYR A 40 -2.69 -13.85 -11.45
N GLU A 41 -2.54 -14.57 -12.55
CA GLU A 41 -3.24 -15.85 -12.75
C GLU A 41 -2.97 -16.87 -11.64
N ASN A 42 -1.76 -16.85 -11.11
CA ASN A 42 -1.34 -17.61 -9.92
C ASN A 42 -0.13 -16.93 -9.27
N SER A 43 0.33 -17.43 -8.13
CA SER A 43 1.43 -16.84 -7.36
C SER A 43 2.77 -16.75 -8.11
N ASN A 44 2.96 -17.58 -9.14
CA ASN A 44 4.21 -17.70 -9.91
C ASN A 44 4.11 -17.12 -11.33
N ALA A 45 2.93 -16.62 -11.74
CA ALA A 45 2.73 -16.08 -13.08
C ALA A 45 3.43 -14.73 -13.25
N GLY A 46 4.12 -14.56 -14.37
CA GLY A 46 4.65 -13.26 -14.79
C GLY A 46 3.58 -12.37 -15.43
N ASN A 47 2.53 -12.98 -15.99
CA ASN A 47 1.43 -12.26 -16.63
C ASN A 47 0.39 -11.82 -15.61
N TYR A 48 -0.10 -10.61 -15.75
CA TYR A 48 -1.14 -10.04 -14.90
C TYR A 48 -2.13 -9.22 -15.73
N TYR A 49 -3.32 -9.06 -15.17
CA TYR A 49 -4.28 -8.03 -15.57
C TYR A 49 -4.16 -6.87 -14.58
N GLU A 50 -3.97 -5.64 -15.08
CA GLU A 50 -4.01 -4.42 -14.27
C GLU A 50 -5.41 -3.81 -14.40
N LEU A 51 -6.08 -3.55 -13.27
CA LEU A 51 -7.40 -2.94 -13.25
C LEU A 51 -7.34 -1.53 -13.85
N LYS A 52 -8.37 -1.22 -14.62
CA LYS A 52 -8.57 0.12 -15.19
C LYS A 52 -9.18 1.05 -14.14
N GLU A 53 -9.07 2.35 -14.36
CA GLU A 53 -9.56 3.38 -13.45
C GLU A 53 -11.08 3.29 -13.17
N ASP A 54 -11.87 2.74 -14.09
CA ASP A 54 -13.31 2.54 -13.96
C ASP A 54 -13.70 1.23 -13.25
N GLU A 55 -12.72 0.39 -12.90
CA GLU A 55 -12.94 -0.89 -12.24
C GLU A 55 -12.73 -0.85 -10.72
N PHE A 56 -12.22 0.27 -10.20
CA PHE A 56 -12.06 0.49 -8.76
C PHE A 56 -12.26 1.97 -8.41
N GLU A 57 -12.53 2.22 -7.13
CA GLU A 57 -12.71 3.57 -6.59
C GLU A 57 -11.71 3.80 -5.46
N VAL A 58 -11.04 4.96 -5.46
CA VAL A 58 -10.21 5.42 -4.34
C VAL A 58 -10.96 6.50 -3.57
N LYS A 59 -11.32 6.20 -2.32
CA LYS A 59 -12.00 7.11 -1.38
C LYS A 59 -11.00 7.66 -0.39
N GLU A 60 -10.79 8.98 -0.40
CA GLU A 60 -9.95 9.67 0.58
C GLU A 60 -10.79 10.08 1.78
N ALA A 61 -10.26 9.87 2.99
CA ALA A 61 -10.92 10.18 4.26
C ALA A 61 -12.39 9.72 4.32
N PRO A 62 -12.69 8.43 4.06
CA PRO A 62 -14.06 7.94 3.94
C PRO A 62 -14.81 7.89 5.28
N GLY A 63 -14.13 8.18 6.38
CA GLY A 63 -14.63 8.04 7.75
C GLY A 63 -14.14 6.75 8.42
N GLY A 64 -14.60 6.50 9.65
CA GLY A 64 -14.22 5.28 10.39
C GLY A 64 -12.75 5.20 10.84
N GLY A 65 -11.97 6.25 10.64
CA GLY A 65 -10.54 6.29 10.96
C GLY A 65 -9.62 5.98 9.78
N ASP A 66 -10.14 5.55 8.65
CA ASP A 66 -9.33 5.27 7.47
C ASP A 66 -8.78 6.56 6.83
N THR A 67 -7.53 6.52 6.43
CA THR A 67 -6.90 7.57 5.62
C THR A 67 -7.45 7.51 4.21
N PHE A 68 -7.55 6.31 3.65
CA PHE A 68 -8.22 6.06 2.37
C PHE A 68 -8.74 4.62 2.29
N GLN A 69 -9.60 4.40 1.31
CA GLN A 69 -10.05 3.06 0.90
C GLN A 69 -9.86 2.89 -0.60
N VAL A 70 -9.54 1.67 -1.02
CA VAL A 70 -9.57 1.26 -2.43
C VAL A 70 -10.61 0.19 -2.58
N VAL A 71 -11.64 0.42 -3.38
CA VAL A 71 -12.84 -0.40 -3.45
C VAL A 71 -13.01 -0.99 -4.85
N VAL A 72 -13.14 -2.31 -4.92
CA VAL A 72 -13.61 -3.05 -6.10
C VAL A 72 -14.98 -3.63 -5.78
N SER A 73 -16.02 -3.13 -6.42
CA SER A 73 -17.41 -3.50 -6.10
C SER A 73 -17.75 -4.95 -6.43
N ASP A 74 -17.08 -5.55 -7.43
CA ASP A 74 -17.23 -6.95 -7.81
C ASP A 74 -15.93 -7.53 -8.40
N MET A 75 -15.06 -8.01 -7.53
CA MET A 75 -13.80 -8.64 -7.93
C MET A 75 -14.02 -9.96 -8.69
N LYS A 76 -15.08 -10.70 -8.34
CA LYS A 76 -15.44 -11.94 -9.01
C LYS A 76 -15.70 -11.73 -10.50
N LYS A 77 -16.50 -10.72 -10.84
CA LYS A 77 -16.84 -10.37 -12.23
C LYS A 77 -15.60 -10.06 -13.06
N ILE A 78 -14.61 -9.35 -12.48
CA ILE A 78 -13.36 -9.03 -13.16
C ILE A 78 -12.56 -10.31 -13.42
N ILE A 79 -12.40 -11.17 -12.42
CA ILE A 79 -11.64 -12.41 -12.53
C ILE A 79 -12.30 -13.37 -13.53
N ASP A 80 -13.62 -13.52 -13.48
CA ASP A 80 -14.36 -14.38 -14.41
C ASP A 80 -14.23 -13.92 -15.86
N ARG A 81 -14.16 -12.61 -16.08
CA ARG A 81 -13.96 -12.03 -17.41
C ARG A 81 -12.53 -12.23 -17.94
N GLU A 82 -11.52 -11.93 -17.10
CA GLU A 82 -10.13 -11.85 -17.57
C GLU A 82 -9.42 -13.20 -17.57
N PHE A 83 -9.77 -14.10 -16.67
CA PHE A 83 -9.04 -15.35 -16.50
C PHE A 83 -9.81 -16.58 -16.98
N ASN A 84 -11.12 -16.57 -17.01
CA ASN A 84 -12.04 -17.58 -17.56
C ASN A 84 -11.52 -19.04 -17.53
N ARG A 85 -10.89 -19.45 -16.44
CA ARG A 85 -10.37 -20.81 -16.26
C ARG A 85 -11.40 -21.67 -15.55
N LYS A 86 -11.47 -22.94 -15.96
CA LYS A 86 -12.38 -23.92 -15.36
C LYS A 86 -11.59 -24.98 -14.61
N ASN A 87 -12.20 -25.49 -13.52
CA ASN A 87 -11.78 -26.71 -12.85
C ASN A 87 -12.35 -27.96 -13.55
N GLU A 88 -12.04 -29.13 -13.04
CA GLU A 88 -12.53 -30.39 -13.61
C GLU A 88 -14.06 -30.53 -13.57
N ALA A 89 -14.72 -29.85 -12.64
CA ALA A 89 -16.20 -29.81 -12.54
C ALA A 89 -16.85 -28.79 -13.49
N GLY A 90 -16.04 -28.01 -14.25
CA GLY A 90 -16.54 -26.97 -15.15
C GLY A 90 -16.87 -25.64 -14.48
N GLU A 91 -16.57 -25.50 -13.20
CA GLU A 91 -16.73 -24.26 -12.43
C GLU A 91 -15.53 -23.31 -12.64
N ASN A 92 -15.70 -22.03 -12.36
CA ASN A 92 -14.61 -21.08 -12.43
C ASN A 92 -13.52 -21.42 -11.41
N LYS A 93 -12.26 -21.32 -11.85
CA LYS A 93 -11.09 -21.58 -10.99
C LYS A 93 -10.55 -20.27 -10.41
N TYR A 94 -10.57 -20.20 -9.09
CA TYR A 94 -10.03 -19.08 -8.34
C TYR A 94 -8.65 -19.39 -7.75
N GLY A 95 -8.08 -18.47 -6.96
CA GLY A 95 -6.74 -18.57 -6.39
C GLY A 95 -5.77 -17.56 -7.01
N GLN A 96 -6.26 -16.63 -7.82
CA GLN A 96 -5.47 -15.53 -8.39
C GLN A 96 -4.84 -14.71 -7.27
N LYS A 97 -3.57 -14.33 -7.46
CA LYS A 97 -2.91 -13.41 -6.55
C LYS A 97 -3.28 -11.98 -6.92
N ILE A 98 -3.78 -11.24 -5.94
CA ILE A 98 -4.16 -9.84 -6.07
C ILE A 98 -3.13 -8.99 -5.35
N VAL A 99 -2.60 -7.98 -6.03
CA VAL A 99 -1.56 -7.09 -5.54
C VAL A 99 -2.03 -5.65 -5.65
N LEU A 100 -2.21 -5.00 -4.51
CA LEU A 100 -2.38 -3.56 -4.42
C LEU A 100 -1.02 -2.91 -4.23
N THR A 101 -0.73 -1.86 -5.00
CA THR A 101 0.43 -0.99 -4.80
C THR A 101 0.01 0.47 -4.77
N TYR A 102 0.68 1.26 -3.95
CA TYR A 102 0.49 2.71 -3.87
C TYR A 102 1.73 3.38 -3.26
N GLN A 103 1.79 4.70 -3.34
CA GLN A 103 2.88 5.50 -2.79
C GLN A 103 2.37 6.48 -1.75
N ALA A 104 3.25 6.80 -0.81
CA ALA A 104 3.12 7.94 0.08
C ALA A 104 4.46 8.66 0.22
N THR A 105 4.42 9.94 0.57
CA THR A 105 5.60 10.74 0.87
C THR A 105 5.63 11.08 2.35
N LEU A 106 6.83 11.10 2.93
CA LEU A 106 7.05 11.71 4.23
C LEU A 106 6.83 13.23 4.13
N ASN A 107 6.06 13.78 5.04
CA ASN A 107 5.80 15.22 5.13
C ASN A 107 6.58 15.86 6.28
N GLU A 108 6.36 17.17 6.53
CA GLU A 108 7.08 17.92 7.54
C GLU A 108 6.94 17.38 8.98
N LYS A 109 5.86 16.64 9.27
CA LYS A 109 5.67 16.01 10.58
C LYS A 109 6.67 14.89 10.84
N ALA A 110 7.18 14.25 9.78
CA ALA A 110 8.21 13.23 9.89
C ALA A 110 9.56 13.76 10.44
N ALA A 111 9.86 15.03 10.24
CA ALA A 111 11.08 15.65 10.77
C ALA A 111 11.06 15.85 12.29
N LYS A 112 9.88 15.86 12.91
CA LYS A 112 9.72 16.11 14.35
C LYS A 112 9.99 14.88 15.21
N ASN A 113 9.81 13.68 14.65
CA ASN A 113 9.91 12.41 15.35
C ASN A 113 10.84 11.45 14.60
N THR A 114 12.16 11.61 14.80
CA THR A 114 13.17 10.76 14.18
C THR A 114 13.45 9.50 15.03
N GLY A 115 13.70 8.37 14.37
CA GLY A 115 13.99 7.11 15.04
C GLY A 115 12.70 6.35 15.38
N ARG A 116 12.74 5.59 16.50
CA ARG A 116 11.60 4.79 16.96
C ARG A 116 10.57 5.66 17.70
N PRO A 117 9.26 5.32 17.62
CA PRO A 117 8.68 4.10 17.01
C PRO A 117 8.61 4.14 15.48
N GLY A 118 8.79 5.29 14.82
CA GLY A 118 8.61 5.48 13.38
C GLY A 118 7.18 5.89 13.02
N PHE A 119 6.85 5.69 11.75
CA PHE A 119 5.56 6.08 11.16
C PHE A 119 4.89 4.83 10.60
N GLU A 120 3.77 4.47 11.20
CA GLU A 120 3.01 3.27 10.87
C GLU A 120 2.10 3.52 9.67
N ASN A 121 1.90 2.47 8.90
CA ASN A 121 0.86 2.34 7.90
C ASN A 121 0.21 0.98 8.05
N ASP A 122 -1.06 0.98 8.37
CA ASP A 122 -1.86 -0.20 8.61
C ASP A 122 -2.82 -0.41 7.45
N VAL A 123 -2.90 -1.65 6.96
CA VAL A 123 -3.84 -2.03 5.91
C VAL A 123 -4.57 -3.30 6.29
N ARG A 124 -5.86 -3.39 5.96
CA ARG A 124 -6.66 -4.62 6.03
C ARG A 124 -7.56 -4.72 4.83
N LEU A 125 -8.01 -5.95 4.57
CA LEU A 125 -8.96 -6.25 3.53
C LEU A 125 -10.36 -6.42 4.12
N GLU A 126 -11.36 -5.82 3.49
CA GLU A 126 -12.79 -6.11 3.63
C GLU A 126 -13.23 -6.95 2.44
N PHE A 127 -13.99 -8.00 2.68
CA PHE A 127 -14.47 -8.92 1.64
C PHE A 127 -15.88 -9.41 1.93
N SER A 128 -16.61 -9.80 0.86
CA SER A 128 -17.95 -10.37 0.99
C SER A 128 -17.92 -11.69 1.77
N ASN A 129 -18.91 -11.87 2.65
CA ASN A 129 -19.20 -13.15 3.29
C ASN A 129 -20.69 -13.55 3.15
N ASP A 130 -21.39 -12.94 2.19
CA ASP A 130 -22.79 -13.20 1.86
C ASP A 130 -22.89 -13.64 0.38
N PRO A 131 -22.98 -14.95 0.12
CA PRO A 131 -23.02 -15.50 -1.25
C PRO A 131 -24.26 -15.07 -2.04
N ASP A 132 -25.39 -14.85 -1.36
CA ASP A 132 -26.66 -14.57 -2.01
C ASP A 132 -26.82 -13.10 -2.40
N SER A 133 -25.98 -12.22 -1.87
CA SER A 133 -26.07 -10.80 -2.19
C SER A 133 -25.55 -10.49 -3.60
N ALA A 134 -26.34 -9.72 -4.36
CA ALA A 134 -25.93 -9.19 -5.66
C ALA A 134 -25.11 -7.86 -5.56
N VAL A 135 -24.89 -7.38 -4.34
CA VAL A 135 -24.15 -6.16 -4.01
C VAL A 135 -23.17 -6.46 -2.87
N ARG A 136 -22.62 -5.46 -2.22
CA ARG A 136 -21.70 -5.63 -1.09
C ARG A 136 -22.17 -6.65 -0.05
N GLY A 137 -23.46 -6.62 0.34
CA GLY A 137 -24.01 -7.53 1.36
C GLY A 137 -23.32 -7.40 2.71
N SER A 138 -23.33 -8.48 3.50
CA SER A 138 -22.51 -8.56 4.69
C SER A 138 -21.04 -8.87 4.35
N THR A 139 -20.11 -8.37 5.16
CA THR A 139 -18.68 -8.45 4.91
C THR A 139 -17.91 -8.93 6.14
N GLY A 140 -16.73 -9.46 5.90
CA GLY A 140 -15.73 -9.77 6.89
C GLY A 140 -14.46 -8.94 6.67
N TYR A 141 -13.55 -9.00 7.64
CA TYR A 141 -12.27 -8.29 7.58
C TYR A 141 -11.12 -9.23 7.91
N THR A 142 -9.98 -9.02 7.23
CA THR A 142 -8.72 -9.59 7.70
C THR A 142 -8.22 -8.86 8.94
N PRO A 143 -7.27 -9.42 9.70
CA PRO A 143 -6.45 -8.64 10.62
C PRO A 143 -5.75 -7.49 9.91
N TRP A 144 -5.33 -6.49 10.67
CA TRP A 144 -4.45 -5.43 10.18
C TRP A 144 -3.05 -5.97 9.90
N ASP A 145 -2.46 -5.53 8.81
CA ASP A 145 -1.05 -5.73 8.46
C ASP A 145 -0.35 -4.37 8.54
N THR A 146 0.72 -4.29 9.32
CA THR A 146 1.39 -3.04 9.67
C THR A 146 2.80 -3.01 9.12
N VAL A 147 3.15 -1.92 8.45
CA VAL A 147 4.53 -1.59 8.09
C VAL A 147 4.94 -0.27 8.72
N VAL A 148 6.22 -0.15 9.08
CA VAL A 148 6.75 1.04 9.76
C VAL A 148 7.92 1.60 8.96
N CYS A 149 7.88 2.91 8.68
CA CYS A 149 9.01 3.61 8.13
C CYS A 149 9.63 4.56 9.17
N PHE A 150 10.92 4.84 8.99
CA PHE A 150 11.71 5.62 9.94
C PHE A 150 12.43 6.76 9.22
N THR A 151 12.60 7.86 9.95
CA THR A 151 13.55 8.91 9.59
C THR A 151 14.68 8.93 10.60
N TYR A 152 15.84 9.38 10.18
CA TYR A 152 17.01 9.48 11.05
C TYR A 152 17.53 10.90 11.06
N LYS A 153 18.07 11.31 12.22
CA LYS A 153 18.80 12.57 12.36
C LYS A 153 20.29 12.31 12.11
N ILE A 154 20.88 13.10 11.25
CA ILE A 154 22.33 13.12 11.04
C ILE A 154 22.90 14.25 11.88
N ASN A 155 23.85 13.94 12.77
CA ASN A 155 24.60 14.92 13.53
C ASN A 155 26.03 14.96 12.97
N ALA A 156 26.49 16.14 12.57
CA ALA A 156 27.87 16.36 12.12
C ALA A 156 28.60 17.24 13.13
N LEU A 157 29.74 16.78 13.62
CA LEU A 157 30.61 17.52 14.54
C LEU A 157 31.99 17.68 13.92
N LYS A 158 32.48 18.92 13.85
CA LYS A 158 33.84 19.21 13.50
C LYS A 158 34.63 19.46 14.79
N SER A 159 35.72 18.73 14.95
CA SER A 159 36.66 18.91 16.07
C SER A 159 38.10 19.10 15.59
N ASN A 160 38.92 19.71 16.43
CA ASN A 160 40.37 19.77 16.22
C ASN A 160 41.05 18.43 16.64
N ASN A 161 42.36 18.33 16.49
CA ASN A 161 43.17 17.16 16.87
C ASN A 161 43.20 16.85 18.37
N HIS A 162 42.67 17.75 19.22
CA HIS A 162 42.52 17.58 20.67
C HIS A 162 41.08 17.23 21.08
N GLY A 163 40.17 16.97 20.10
CA GLY A 163 38.78 16.61 20.36
C GLY A 163 37.86 17.78 20.72
N GLN A 164 38.34 19.03 20.68
CA GLN A 164 37.55 20.20 20.97
C GLN A 164 36.68 20.58 19.74
N SER A 165 35.42 20.91 19.98
CA SER A 165 34.50 21.36 18.92
C SER A 165 35.00 22.64 18.28
N LEU A 166 34.92 22.73 16.97
CA LEU A 166 35.23 23.93 16.19
C LEU A 166 33.92 24.66 15.86
N GLU A 167 33.80 25.88 16.36
CA GLU A 167 32.68 26.77 16.06
C GLU A 167 32.74 27.25 14.60
N ASN A 168 31.56 27.63 14.07
CA ASN A 168 31.38 28.15 12.71
C ASN A 168 31.84 27.23 11.57
N ALA A 169 31.94 25.92 11.83
CA ALA A 169 32.23 24.94 10.77
C ALA A 169 31.02 24.89 9.79
N ARG A 170 31.32 24.94 8.50
CA ARG A 170 30.32 24.79 7.44
C ARG A 170 30.38 23.39 6.90
N PHE A 171 29.20 22.77 6.72
CA PHE A 171 29.04 21.43 6.17
C PHE A 171 28.22 21.51 4.90
N ARG A 172 28.51 20.60 3.96
CA ARG A 172 27.67 20.32 2.81
C ARG A 172 27.36 18.83 2.81
N LEU A 173 26.11 18.48 2.57
CA LEU A 173 25.64 17.12 2.46
C LEU A 173 25.46 16.77 0.98
N TYR A 174 25.95 15.62 0.57
CA TYR A 174 25.80 15.11 -0.79
C TYR A 174 25.15 13.73 -0.76
N SER A 175 24.28 13.45 -1.72
CA SER A 175 23.63 12.15 -1.85
C SER A 175 24.51 11.11 -2.56
N ASP A 176 25.66 11.52 -3.10
CA ASP A 176 26.60 10.67 -3.81
C ASP A 176 28.05 10.89 -3.39
N VAL A 177 28.87 9.84 -3.56
CA VAL A 177 30.30 9.84 -3.20
C VAL A 177 31.12 10.79 -4.10
N GLY A 178 30.61 11.11 -5.28
CA GLY A 178 31.28 12.00 -6.25
C GLY A 178 31.06 13.47 -5.98
N LEU A 179 30.32 13.84 -4.92
CA LEU A 179 30.02 15.21 -4.50
C LEU A 179 29.35 16.04 -5.62
N LYS A 180 28.50 15.41 -6.44
CA LYS A 180 27.82 16.07 -7.56
C LYS A 180 26.41 16.54 -7.21
N ASN A 181 25.73 15.82 -6.30
CA ASN A 181 24.34 16.09 -5.94
C ASN A 181 24.26 16.60 -4.50
N GLU A 182 24.35 17.92 -4.32
CA GLU A 182 24.22 18.55 -3.00
C GLU A 182 22.77 18.44 -2.51
N VAL A 183 22.61 18.00 -1.24
CA VAL A 183 21.31 17.91 -0.58
C VAL A 183 21.12 19.15 0.28
N TYR A 184 20.09 19.91 -0.04
CA TYR A 184 19.73 21.10 0.74
C TYR A 184 18.73 20.71 1.83
N VAL A 185 19.07 20.97 3.07
CA VAL A 185 18.15 20.86 4.21
C VAL A 185 17.45 22.22 4.35
N LYS A 186 16.13 22.21 4.23
CA LYS A 186 15.30 23.39 4.51
C LYS A 186 15.09 23.57 6.01
#